data_fcb2440974c7f3e6668dc5ac48e6f733
#
_entry.id   fcb2440974c7f3e6668dc5ac48e6f733
#
_cell.length_a   1.000
_cell.length_b   1.000
_cell.length_c   1.000
_cell.angle_alpha   90.00
_cell.angle_beta   90.00
_cell.angle_gamma   90.00
#
_symmetry.space_group_name_H-M   'P 1'
#
loop_
_entity.id
_entity.type
_entity.pdbx_description
1 polymer ?
#
loop_
_entity_poly.entity_id
_entity_poly.type
_entity_poly.pdbx_seq_one_letter_code
_entity_poly.pdbx_strand_id
1 'polypeptide(L)'
;MNKKFKQISIALSAVGMLSLVACQSMEQGTGQKASANLDSRSGSQAKGEVMFTWQGDDVLINGKFSGLKPNSEQGFHVHEKGDCSAPDATSAGGHFNPETKSHGMPNSGMNHAGDLPNIKSDANGNATYTAKLHGFAVNTGPTGIVGRSVVVHRDPDDYKSQPAGNSGPRIACGLIK
;
A
#
# COMPACT_ATOMS: atom_id res chain seq x y z
N MET A 1 -2.92 56.97 -73.45
CA MET A 1 -2.01 55.94 -72.92
C MET A 1 -2.59 55.55 -71.53
N ASN A 2 -3.39 54.51 -71.49
CA ASN A 2 -4.05 54.06 -70.24
C ASN A 2 -3.35 52.81 -69.71
N LYS A 3 -2.63 52.94 -68.59
CA LYS A 3 -2.06 51.77 -67.87
C LYS A 3 -3.10 51.28 -66.85
N LYS A 4 -3.65 50.08 -67.09
CA LYS A 4 -4.48 49.35 -66.15
C LYS A 4 -3.59 48.71 -65.09
N PHE A 5 -3.75 49.10 -63.83
CA PHE A 5 -3.16 48.41 -62.68
C PHE A 5 -4.04 47.23 -62.34
N LYS A 6 -3.42 46.01 -62.37
CA LYS A 6 -4.04 44.76 -61.95
C LYS A 6 -3.81 44.63 -60.44
N GLN A 7 -4.84 44.68 -59.67
CA GLN A 7 -4.78 44.37 -58.22
C GLN A 7 -4.72 42.86 -58.06
N ILE A 8 -3.70 42.38 -57.38
CA ILE A 8 -3.54 40.97 -56.97
C ILE A 8 -4.03 40.92 -55.54
N SER A 9 -5.19 40.26 -55.31
CA SER A 9 -5.70 39.96 -53.99
C SER A 9 -4.99 38.71 -53.45
N ILE A 10 -4.20 38.88 -52.41
CA ILE A 10 -3.60 37.79 -51.68
C ILE A 10 -4.59 37.36 -50.58
N ALA A 11 -5.21 36.20 -50.77
CA ALA A 11 -6.03 35.56 -49.73
C ALA A 11 -5.10 34.94 -48.69
N LEU A 12 -5.13 35.51 -47.49
CA LEU A 12 -4.41 35.00 -46.33
C LEU A 12 -5.25 33.91 -45.67
N SER A 13 -4.95 32.65 -45.95
CA SER A 13 -5.59 31.51 -45.29
C SER A 13 -4.98 31.33 -43.91
N ALA A 14 -5.71 31.77 -42.86
CA ALA A 14 -5.37 31.47 -41.49
C ALA A 14 -5.71 30.01 -41.15
N VAL A 15 -4.70 29.16 -41.14
CA VAL A 15 -4.82 27.79 -40.58
C VAL A 15 -4.80 27.88 -39.07
N GLY A 16 -5.97 27.81 -38.46
CA GLY A 16 -6.11 27.72 -37.00
C GLY A 16 -5.66 26.32 -36.54
N MET A 17 -4.49 26.23 -35.91
CA MET A 17 -4.10 25.04 -35.15
C MET A 17 -4.93 24.98 -33.86
N LEU A 18 -5.94 24.11 -33.86
CA LEU A 18 -6.62 23.70 -32.62
C LEU A 18 -5.68 22.76 -31.87
N SER A 19 -4.99 23.30 -30.87
CA SER A 19 -4.23 22.50 -29.92
C SER A 19 -5.21 21.74 -29.01
N LEU A 20 -5.46 20.47 -29.32
CA LEU A 20 -6.12 19.54 -28.44
C LEU A 20 -5.19 19.27 -27.26
N VAL A 21 -5.36 20.03 -26.17
CA VAL A 21 -4.80 19.65 -24.86
C VAL A 21 -5.58 18.42 -24.40
N ALA A 22 -5.06 17.25 -24.72
CA ALA A 22 -5.52 16.01 -24.11
C ALA A 22 -5.15 16.07 -22.61
N CYS A 23 -6.11 16.42 -21.77
CA CYS A 23 -6.03 16.07 -20.35
C CYS A 23 -5.98 14.54 -20.27
N GLN A 24 -4.80 13.96 -20.18
CA GLN A 24 -4.63 12.60 -19.72
C GLN A 24 -4.99 12.61 -18.23
N SER A 25 -6.28 12.40 -17.93
CA SER A 25 -6.67 11.92 -16.62
C SER A 25 -5.92 10.60 -16.43
N MET A 26 -4.98 10.56 -15.47
CA MET A 26 -4.45 9.30 -14.97
C MET A 26 -5.66 8.52 -14.44
N GLU A 27 -6.18 7.59 -15.23
CA GLU A 27 -7.05 6.55 -14.72
C GLU A 27 -6.24 5.82 -13.64
N GLN A 28 -6.48 6.15 -12.39
CA GLN A 28 -6.11 5.29 -11.28
C GLN A 28 -6.97 4.04 -11.44
N GLY A 29 -6.43 3.04 -12.15
CA GLY A 29 -7.16 1.86 -12.54
C GLY A 29 -7.68 1.13 -11.29
N THR A 30 -9.00 1.17 -11.10
CA THR A 30 -9.68 0.28 -10.16
C THR A 30 -9.27 -1.14 -10.51
N GLY A 31 -8.65 -1.87 -9.55
CA GLY A 31 -8.24 -3.25 -9.77
C GLY A 31 -6.72 -3.52 -9.77
N GLN A 32 -5.85 -2.51 -9.58
CA GLN A 32 -4.43 -2.77 -9.32
C GLN A 32 -4.31 -3.71 -8.12
N LYS A 33 -3.45 -4.72 -8.24
CA LYS A 33 -3.23 -5.73 -7.21
C LYS A 33 -1.75 -5.84 -6.88
N ALA A 34 -1.47 -6.13 -5.63
CA ALA A 34 -0.16 -6.56 -5.16
C ALA A 34 -0.35 -7.72 -4.18
N SER A 35 0.67 -8.53 -4.00
CA SER A 35 0.62 -9.66 -3.08
C SER A 35 1.93 -9.81 -2.31
N ALA A 36 1.84 -10.51 -1.17
CA ALA A 36 3.00 -10.90 -0.41
C ALA A 36 2.82 -12.33 0.10
N ASN A 37 3.86 -13.15 -0.03
CA ASN A 37 4.00 -14.40 0.69
C ASN A 37 4.88 -14.14 1.90
N LEU A 38 4.37 -14.47 3.10
CA LEU A 38 5.09 -14.26 4.35
C LEU A 38 5.74 -15.56 4.81
N ASP A 39 7.04 -15.48 5.03
CA ASP A 39 7.84 -16.55 5.62
C ASP A 39 8.10 -16.30 7.09
N SER A 40 8.26 -17.40 7.85
CA SER A 40 8.53 -17.37 9.28
C SER A 40 9.79 -16.59 9.62
N ARG A 41 9.76 -15.85 10.74
CA ARG A 41 10.89 -15.13 11.32
C ARG A 41 10.97 -15.40 12.82
N SER A 42 12.08 -15.04 13.46
CA SER A 42 12.29 -15.18 14.91
C SER A 42 12.03 -16.59 15.45
N GLY A 43 12.31 -17.63 14.65
CA GLY A 43 12.10 -19.02 15.04
C GLY A 43 10.62 -19.45 15.12
N SER A 44 9.68 -18.66 14.61
CA SER A 44 8.27 -18.99 14.59
C SER A 44 7.91 -20.01 13.51
N GLN A 45 6.63 -20.44 13.47
CA GLN A 45 6.05 -21.23 12.39
C GLN A 45 5.03 -20.41 11.56
N ALA A 46 4.87 -19.11 11.89
CA ALA A 46 3.90 -18.25 11.26
C ALA A 46 4.21 -18.06 9.77
N LYS A 47 3.19 -18.27 8.93
CA LYS A 47 3.23 -18.05 7.48
C LYS A 47 1.94 -17.42 7.02
N GLY A 48 1.94 -16.82 5.83
CA GLY A 48 0.73 -16.26 5.26
C GLY A 48 0.87 -15.88 3.80
N GLU A 49 -0.28 -15.64 3.19
CA GLU A 49 -0.41 -14.99 1.89
C GLU A 49 -1.36 -13.81 2.02
N VAL A 50 -1.04 -12.69 1.41
CA VAL A 50 -1.85 -11.47 1.46
C VAL A 50 -1.98 -10.89 0.08
N MET A 51 -3.20 -10.47 -0.27
CA MET A 51 -3.53 -9.76 -1.48
C MET A 51 -4.05 -8.36 -1.14
N PHE A 52 -3.50 -7.36 -1.77
CA PHE A 52 -3.95 -5.98 -1.74
C PHE A 52 -4.62 -5.66 -3.08
N THR A 53 -5.83 -5.12 -3.06
CA THR A 53 -6.58 -4.78 -4.27
C THR A 53 -7.05 -3.34 -4.17
N TRP A 54 -6.61 -2.48 -5.10
CA TRP A 54 -7.05 -1.09 -5.20
C TRP A 54 -8.52 -1.00 -5.59
N GLN A 55 -9.30 -0.25 -4.83
CA GLN A 55 -10.74 -0.04 -5.05
C GLN A 55 -11.11 1.45 -4.98
N GLY A 56 -10.55 2.25 -5.90
CA GLY A 56 -10.77 3.69 -5.91
C GLY A 56 -9.95 4.40 -4.82
N ASP A 57 -10.59 4.85 -3.75
CA ASP A 57 -9.91 5.53 -2.64
C ASP A 57 -9.40 4.57 -1.55
N ASP A 58 -9.78 3.31 -1.64
CA ASP A 58 -9.50 2.30 -0.63
C ASP A 58 -8.65 1.14 -1.18
N VAL A 59 -8.01 0.42 -0.29
CA VAL A 59 -7.38 -0.87 -0.56
C VAL A 59 -8.11 -1.96 0.21
N LEU A 60 -8.65 -2.94 -0.52
CA LEU A 60 -9.15 -4.18 0.05
C LEU A 60 -7.96 -5.11 0.30
N ILE A 61 -7.82 -5.59 1.52
CA ILE A 61 -6.77 -6.52 1.95
C ILE A 61 -7.44 -7.85 2.29
N ASN A 62 -6.99 -8.92 1.65
CA ASN A 62 -7.39 -10.29 1.98
C ASN A 62 -6.14 -11.10 2.31
N GLY A 63 -6.21 -11.90 3.38
CA GLY A 63 -5.08 -12.73 3.79
C GLY A 63 -5.52 -14.06 4.35
N LYS A 64 -4.59 -15.02 4.28
CA LYS A 64 -4.70 -16.31 4.96
C LYS A 64 -3.40 -16.57 5.70
N PHE A 65 -3.51 -16.99 6.94
CA PHE A 65 -2.36 -17.20 7.81
C PHE A 65 -2.44 -18.56 8.48
N SER A 66 -1.29 -19.11 8.86
CA SER A 66 -1.17 -20.36 9.62
C SER A 66 0.04 -20.30 10.56
N GLY A 67 0.10 -21.23 11.52
CA GLY A 67 1.20 -21.29 12.47
C GLY A 67 1.23 -20.14 13.48
N LEU A 68 0.10 -19.44 13.64
CA LEU A 68 -0.08 -18.40 14.65
C LEU A 68 -0.36 -19.02 16.03
N LYS A 69 -0.22 -18.23 17.10
CA LYS A 69 -0.68 -18.65 18.43
C LYS A 69 -2.19 -18.84 18.38
N PRO A 70 -2.73 -20.01 18.81
CA PRO A 70 -4.17 -20.27 18.80
C PRO A 70 -4.99 -19.27 19.64
N ASN A 71 -6.21 -18.96 19.18
CA ASN A 71 -7.19 -18.11 19.89
C ASN A 71 -6.59 -16.79 20.37
N SER A 72 -5.84 -16.11 19.51
CA SER A 72 -5.16 -14.86 19.89
C SER A 72 -5.20 -13.82 18.79
N GLU A 73 -4.79 -12.61 19.11
CA GLU A 73 -4.60 -11.53 18.14
C GLU A 73 -3.12 -11.28 17.93
N GLN A 74 -2.76 -10.86 16.72
CA GLN A 74 -1.39 -10.52 16.31
C GLN A 74 -1.38 -9.18 15.60
N GLY A 75 -0.44 -8.31 15.95
CA GLY A 75 -0.17 -7.08 15.24
C GLY A 75 0.21 -7.37 13.79
N PHE A 76 -0.31 -6.55 12.88
CA PHE A 76 -0.11 -6.72 11.45
C PHE A 76 0.12 -5.36 10.81
N HIS A 77 1.25 -5.18 10.11
CA HIS A 77 1.63 -3.86 9.61
C HIS A 77 2.36 -3.94 8.27
N VAL A 78 2.20 -2.90 7.44
CA VAL A 78 3.13 -2.62 6.33
C VAL A 78 4.33 -1.87 6.91
N HIS A 79 5.55 -2.35 6.59
CA HIS A 79 6.82 -1.77 7.01
C HIS A 79 7.48 -0.98 5.87
N GLU A 80 8.34 -0.03 6.23
CA GLU A 80 8.90 0.97 5.30
C GLU A 80 9.86 0.39 4.26
N LYS A 81 10.54 -0.72 4.56
CA LYS A 81 11.54 -1.35 3.68
C LYS A 81 11.05 -2.69 3.15
N GLY A 82 11.28 -2.95 1.87
CA GLY A 82 11.01 -4.23 1.25
C GLY A 82 12.15 -5.22 1.49
N ASP A 83 12.52 -5.40 2.75
CA ASP A 83 13.64 -6.27 3.13
C ASP A 83 13.26 -7.15 4.32
N CYS A 84 13.16 -8.45 4.07
CA CYS A 84 12.89 -9.49 5.06
C CYS A 84 14.13 -10.37 5.32
N SER A 85 15.35 -9.93 4.97
CA SER A 85 16.56 -10.77 5.02
C SER A 85 17.03 -11.08 6.44
N ALA A 86 16.84 -10.17 7.39
CA ALA A 86 17.20 -10.41 8.78
C ALA A 86 16.36 -11.54 9.39
N PRO A 87 16.96 -12.45 10.19
CA PRO A 87 16.25 -13.57 10.81
C PRO A 87 15.08 -13.14 11.70
N ASP A 88 15.13 -11.95 12.27
CA ASP A 88 14.11 -11.34 13.12
C ASP A 88 13.29 -10.27 12.39
N ALA A 89 13.44 -10.15 11.08
CA ALA A 89 12.82 -9.16 10.21
C ALA A 89 13.10 -7.69 10.58
N THR A 90 14.17 -7.40 11.35
CA THR A 90 14.55 -6.01 11.67
C THR A 90 14.95 -5.21 10.42
N SER A 91 15.41 -5.88 9.35
CA SER A 91 15.72 -5.28 8.06
C SER A 91 14.51 -4.58 7.40
N ALA A 92 13.28 -4.96 7.75
CA ALA A 92 12.05 -4.32 7.26
C ALA A 92 11.86 -2.86 7.76
N GLY A 93 12.65 -2.41 8.74
CA GLY A 93 12.56 -1.06 9.30
C GLY A 93 11.33 -0.85 10.20
N GLY A 94 10.87 0.39 10.33
CA GLY A 94 9.68 0.78 11.07
C GLY A 94 8.38 0.57 10.28
N HIS A 95 7.25 0.97 10.86
CA HIS A 95 5.98 1.00 10.14
C HIS A 95 6.05 2.00 8.97
N PHE A 96 5.36 1.69 7.88
CA PHE A 96 5.25 2.60 6.75
C PHE A 96 4.46 3.86 7.16
N ASN A 97 5.17 4.99 7.25
CA ASN A 97 4.63 6.25 7.77
C ASN A 97 5.08 7.44 6.90
N PRO A 98 4.56 7.58 5.66
CA PRO A 98 4.98 8.65 4.75
C PRO A 98 4.56 10.04 5.23
N GLU A 99 3.57 10.15 6.11
CA GLU A 99 3.03 11.41 6.60
C GLU A 99 3.53 11.78 8.01
N THR A 100 4.46 11.02 8.57
CA THR A 100 5.05 11.26 9.91
C THR A 100 4.02 11.43 11.03
N LYS A 101 2.92 10.66 10.96
CA LYS A 101 1.86 10.60 11.97
C LYS A 101 2.29 9.73 13.16
N SER A 102 1.55 9.80 14.24
CA SER A 102 1.67 8.86 15.36
C SER A 102 1.10 7.50 14.99
N HIS A 103 1.59 6.43 15.64
CA HIS A 103 0.96 5.12 15.58
C HIS A 103 -0.45 5.15 16.17
N GLY A 104 -1.38 4.38 15.59
CA GLY A 104 -2.75 4.38 16.10
C GLY A 104 -3.70 3.42 15.40
N MET A 105 -4.97 3.51 15.80
CA MET A 105 -6.05 2.71 15.21
C MET A 105 -6.17 2.99 13.71
N PRO A 106 -6.16 1.97 12.85
CA PRO A 106 -6.35 2.12 11.42
C PRO A 106 -7.63 2.92 11.08
N ASN A 107 -7.56 3.74 10.03
CA ASN A 107 -8.63 4.64 9.60
C ASN A 107 -9.05 5.73 10.61
N SER A 108 -8.30 5.96 11.68
CA SER A 108 -8.59 7.05 12.65
C SER A 108 -8.15 8.43 12.16
N GLY A 109 -7.34 8.49 11.11
CA GLY A 109 -6.70 9.72 10.63
C GLY A 109 -5.42 10.10 11.39
N MET A 110 -5.17 9.52 12.56
CA MET A 110 -4.00 9.72 13.42
C MET A 110 -3.16 8.45 13.53
N ASN A 111 -3.07 7.67 12.44
CA ASN A 111 -2.33 6.43 12.37
C ASN A 111 -1.28 6.47 11.25
N HIS A 112 -0.29 5.58 11.31
CA HIS A 112 0.60 5.33 10.19
C HIS A 112 -0.19 4.76 9.01
N ALA A 113 0.23 5.04 7.79
CA ALA A 113 -0.35 4.40 6.61
C ALA A 113 -0.22 2.86 6.66
N GLY A 114 0.84 2.36 7.29
CA GLY A 114 1.09 0.94 7.45
C GLY A 114 0.38 0.25 8.62
N ASP A 115 -0.35 0.97 9.47
CA ASP A 115 -1.09 0.36 10.58
C ASP A 115 -2.33 -0.37 10.04
N LEU A 116 -2.44 -1.66 10.34
CA LEU A 116 -3.54 -2.52 9.91
C LEU A 116 -4.26 -3.11 11.13
N PRO A 117 -5.53 -3.53 11.02
CA PRO A 117 -6.21 -4.26 12.10
C PRO A 117 -5.48 -5.55 12.47
N ASN A 118 -5.53 -5.92 13.74
CA ASN A 118 -4.96 -7.18 14.23
C ASN A 118 -5.53 -8.39 13.46
N ILE A 119 -4.68 -9.38 13.23
CA ILE A 119 -5.10 -10.70 12.77
C ILE A 119 -5.68 -11.45 13.95
N LYS A 120 -6.82 -12.13 13.75
CA LYS A 120 -7.45 -13.00 14.76
C LYS A 120 -7.35 -14.46 14.34
N SER A 121 -6.66 -15.27 15.11
CA SER A 121 -6.45 -16.68 14.85
C SER A 121 -7.51 -17.56 15.51
N ASP A 122 -7.84 -18.67 14.86
CA ASP A 122 -8.71 -19.71 15.38
C ASP A 122 -8.00 -20.64 16.40
N ALA A 123 -8.72 -21.67 16.88
CA ALA A 123 -8.19 -22.67 17.81
C ALA A 123 -7.03 -23.52 17.24
N ASN A 124 -6.82 -23.52 15.92
CA ASN A 124 -5.75 -24.23 15.24
C ASN A 124 -4.58 -23.32 14.85
N GLY A 125 -4.64 -22.02 15.19
CA GLY A 125 -3.64 -21.04 14.80
C GLY A 125 -3.72 -20.62 13.33
N ASN A 126 -4.88 -20.80 12.68
CA ASN A 126 -5.15 -20.29 11.35
C ASN A 126 -5.97 -19.01 11.42
N ALA A 127 -5.84 -18.17 10.40
CA ALA A 127 -6.66 -16.97 10.28
C ALA A 127 -7.03 -16.69 8.82
N THR A 128 -8.26 -16.20 8.62
CA THR A 128 -8.68 -15.51 7.40
C THR A 128 -8.84 -14.03 7.74
N TYR A 129 -8.26 -13.18 6.93
CA TYR A 129 -8.20 -11.74 7.17
C TYR A 129 -8.89 -10.99 6.03
N THR A 130 -9.69 -10.01 6.40
CA THR A 130 -10.27 -9.05 5.45
C THR A 130 -10.33 -7.68 6.10
N ALA A 131 -9.77 -6.67 5.43
CA ALA A 131 -9.86 -5.27 5.85
C ALA A 131 -10.00 -4.37 4.62
N LYS A 132 -10.64 -3.22 4.80
CA LYS A 132 -10.73 -2.16 3.80
C LYS A 132 -10.20 -0.88 4.42
N LEU A 133 -9.12 -0.35 3.86
CA LEU A 133 -8.35 0.76 4.42
C LEU A 133 -8.04 1.80 3.37
N HIS A 134 -7.88 3.04 3.81
CA HIS A 134 -7.39 4.18 3.02
C HIS A 134 -6.04 4.69 3.58
N GLY A 135 -5.43 5.65 2.86
CA GLY A 135 -4.17 6.28 3.29
C GLY A 135 -2.91 5.69 2.67
N PHE A 136 -3.03 4.62 1.87
CA PHE A 136 -1.95 4.11 1.02
C PHE A 136 -2.48 3.60 -0.31
N ALA A 137 -1.60 3.37 -1.27
CA ALA A 137 -1.95 2.95 -2.62
C ALA A 137 -1.23 1.66 -3.02
N VAL A 138 -1.84 0.90 -3.95
CA VAL A 138 -1.20 -0.29 -4.55
C VAL A 138 -0.37 0.16 -5.76
N ASN A 139 0.75 0.82 -5.49
CA ASN A 139 1.73 1.27 -6.49
C ASN A 139 3.11 1.45 -5.83
N THR A 140 4.07 2.04 -6.55
CA THR A 140 5.45 2.32 -6.09
C THR A 140 5.68 3.78 -5.69
N GLY A 141 4.63 4.63 -5.66
CA GLY A 141 4.74 6.06 -5.29
C GLY A 141 5.01 6.30 -3.80
N PRO A 142 5.06 7.57 -3.38
CA PRO A 142 5.33 7.94 -1.98
C PRO A 142 4.38 7.30 -0.96
N THR A 143 3.10 7.14 -1.32
CA THR A 143 2.09 6.42 -0.52
C THR A 143 1.92 4.97 -0.95
N GLY A 144 2.76 4.48 -1.87
CA GLY A 144 2.68 3.15 -2.45
C GLY A 144 3.29 2.07 -1.56
N ILE A 145 2.68 0.89 -1.57
CA ILE A 145 3.15 -0.25 -0.77
C ILE A 145 3.95 -1.28 -1.58
N VAL A 146 3.91 -1.25 -2.91
CA VAL A 146 4.71 -2.15 -3.76
C VAL A 146 6.20 -1.86 -3.56
N GLY A 147 6.98 -2.90 -3.30
CA GLY A 147 8.40 -2.79 -2.95
C GLY A 147 8.66 -2.60 -1.45
N ARG A 148 7.63 -2.58 -0.61
CA ARG A 148 7.72 -2.60 0.87
C ARG A 148 7.53 -4.01 1.38
N SER A 149 7.53 -4.19 2.70
CA SER A 149 7.20 -5.47 3.31
C SER A 149 5.94 -5.39 4.18
N VAL A 150 5.32 -6.55 4.38
CA VAL A 150 4.26 -6.73 5.36
C VAL A 150 4.73 -7.70 6.43
N VAL A 151 4.43 -7.40 7.69
CA VAL A 151 4.96 -8.09 8.87
C VAL A 151 3.82 -8.48 9.80
N VAL A 152 3.88 -9.72 10.31
CA VAL A 152 3.06 -10.19 11.43
C VAL A 152 3.90 -10.19 12.70
N HIS A 153 3.34 -9.65 13.78
CA HIS A 153 3.95 -9.59 15.09
C HIS A 153 3.41 -10.70 16.02
N ARG A 154 4.14 -11.00 17.08
CA ARG A 154 3.76 -12.05 18.04
C ARG A 154 2.58 -11.67 18.91
N ASP A 155 2.55 -10.42 19.36
CA ASP A 155 1.58 -9.90 20.31
C ASP A 155 0.58 -8.98 19.61
N PRO A 156 -0.60 -8.74 20.17
CA PRO A 156 -1.57 -7.82 19.58
C PRO A 156 -1.04 -6.38 19.57
N ASP A 157 -1.40 -5.64 18.56
CA ASP A 157 -1.26 -4.19 18.54
C ASP A 157 -2.30 -3.58 19.51
N ASP A 158 -1.86 -2.74 20.45
CA ASP A 158 -2.73 -2.03 21.40
C ASP A 158 -3.31 -0.72 20.81
N TYR A 159 -2.88 -0.34 19.59
CA TYR A 159 -3.26 0.87 18.83
C TYR A 159 -2.99 2.20 19.55
N LYS A 160 -2.11 2.23 20.51
CA LYS A 160 -1.85 3.40 21.37
C LYS A 160 -0.36 3.63 21.62
N SER A 161 0.36 2.58 21.99
CA SER A 161 1.77 2.68 22.39
C SER A 161 2.67 3.03 21.21
N GLN A 162 3.47 4.06 21.38
CA GLN A 162 4.42 4.49 20.35
C GLN A 162 5.71 3.66 20.43
N PRO A 163 6.36 3.40 19.30
CA PRO A 163 5.95 3.71 17.92
C PRO A 163 5.16 2.58 17.23
N ALA A 164 4.85 1.46 17.88
CA ALA A 164 4.41 0.23 17.21
C ALA A 164 3.41 -0.62 18.01
N GLY A 165 2.65 -0.01 18.93
CA GLY A 165 1.53 -0.66 19.63
C GLY A 165 1.91 -1.83 20.53
N ASN A 166 3.16 -1.89 21.03
CA ASN A 166 3.66 -3.00 21.86
C ASN A 166 3.52 -4.39 21.24
N SER A 167 3.48 -4.47 19.89
CA SER A 167 3.18 -5.70 19.15
C SER A 167 4.26 -6.80 19.28
N GLY A 168 5.38 -6.51 19.92
CA GLY A 168 6.43 -7.49 20.23
C GLY A 168 7.24 -7.94 18.99
N PRO A 169 7.90 -9.10 19.07
CA PRO A 169 8.74 -9.62 17.99
C PRO A 169 7.99 -9.85 16.68
N ARG A 170 8.71 -9.71 15.56
CA ARG A 170 8.20 -9.98 14.21
C ARG A 170 8.31 -11.47 13.93
N ILE A 171 7.20 -12.13 13.68
CA ILE A 171 7.13 -13.58 13.53
C ILE A 171 6.95 -14.05 12.08
N ALA A 172 6.53 -13.17 11.17
CA ALA A 172 6.53 -13.44 9.73
C ALA A 172 6.75 -12.15 8.95
N CYS A 173 7.37 -12.25 7.78
CA CYS A 173 7.68 -11.12 6.90
C CYS A 173 7.56 -11.54 5.45
N GLY A 174 6.99 -10.67 4.61
CA GLY A 174 6.85 -10.88 3.16
C GLY A 174 7.01 -9.59 2.37
N LEU A 175 7.69 -9.68 1.22
CA LEU A 175 7.85 -8.57 0.28
C LEU A 175 6.56 -8.40 -0.53
N ILE A 176 6.05 -7.18 -0.61
CA ILE A 176 4.88 -6.80 -1.41
C ILE A 176 5.32 -6.56 -2.87
N LYS A 177 4.75 -7.33 -3.80
CA LYS A 177 5.07 -7.33 -5.24
C LYS A 177 3.82 -7.12 -6.07
#